data_72adcc1efaf039d17bb206ad1f024e6b
#
_entry.id   72adcc1efaf039d17bb206ad1f024e6b
#
_cell.length_a   1.000
_cell.length_b   1.000
_cell.length_c   1.000
_cell.angle_alpha   90.00
_cell.angle_beta   90.00
_cell.angle_gamma   90.00
#
_symmetry.space_group_name_H-M   'P 1'
#
loop_
_entity.id
_entity.type
_entity.pdbx_description
1 polymer ?
#
loop_
_entity_poly.entity_id
_entity_poly.type
_entity_poly.pdbx_seq_one_letter_code
_entity_poly.pdbx_strand_id
1 'polypeptide(L)'
;MAKQLKFDVAARESLMKGVDKLANAVKVTLGPKGRNVMIARSFGAPNVTKDGVSVAKEVELEDAYENLGAQMAKEVANKTSDAAGDGTTTATVLAQAITREGLKNVAAGANPMDIKRGMDAAVEAVIKEVGKMAVKINGKEHIAQVATISANNDPEIGELLANAMEKVGNDGVITIEESKTAETVLDVVEGMQFDRGYLSPYFVTNTDSMEVALENPYILLYDKKISTMKDLLPMLEHVAKQGKSLLIIAEDVDGEALATLVVNKMRGTLKVAAVKAPGFGDRRKAMLEDIAILTGGMLVSEDTGAKLEDAPVTVLGKAKSITITKDNTTIVEGAGDAASIKGRIAQIKKQIEATTSDYDREKLQERLAKLAGGVAVIKVGAATEVEMKEKKDRVDDAMHATRAAVEEGIVPGGGVALIRAEKAIDALKFDNADQKTGAAIIRRAIEEPLRQIVQNAGLEGSVVVNKVKEGKDGFGYNAKTDTYEDLIKAGVIDPAKVTRTALKNASSIASMILTTDCVITEKKEPKAPAAPAMDPSMGMGGMM
;
A
#
# COMPACT_ATOMS: atom_id res chain seq x y z
N MET A 1 -10.15 9.10 -32.06
CA MET A 1 -10.04 7.63 -32.22
C MET A 1 -11.42 7.01 -32.26
N ALA A 2 -11.66 6.07 -33.17
CA ALA A 2 -12.93 5.35 -33.23
C ALA A 2 -13.08 4.42 -32.01
N LYS A 3 -14.31 4.25 -31.53
CA LYS A 3 -14.63 3.32 -30.45
C LYS A 3 -15.26 2.05 -31.02
N GLN A 4 -15.07 0.95 -30.35
CA GLN A 4 -15.74 -0.32 -30.64
C GLN A 4 -16.52 -0.76 -29.38
N LEU A 5 -17.65 -1.39 -29.60
CA LEU A 5 -18.59 -1.76 -28.55
C LEU A 5 -18.85 -3.25 -28.57
N LYS A 6 -19.02 -3.85 -27.39
CA LYS A 6 -19.58 -5.20 -27.19
C LYS A 6 -20.71 -5.11 -26.18
N PHE A 7 -21.69 -5.97 -26.34
CA PHE A 7 -22.90 -5.98 -25.51
C PHE A 7 -23.14 -7.38 -24.91
N ASP A 8 -24.01 -7.43 -23.91
CA ASP A 8 -24.59 -8.64 -23.33
C ASP A 8 -23.54 -9.69 -22.89
N VAL A 9 -23.81 -10.93 -23.22
CA VAL A 9 -22.99 -12.11 -22.89
C VAL A 9 -21.58 -11.97 -23.46
N ALA A 10 -21.44 -11.50 -24.72
CA ALA A 10 -20.12 -11.39 -25.37
C ALA A 10 -19.22 -10.37 -24.68
N ALA A 11 -19.80 -9.28 -24.13
CA ALA A 11 -19.06 -8.31 -23.33
C ALA A 11 -18.55 -8.95 -22.03
N ARG A 12 -19.42 -9.59 -21.28
CA ARG A 12 -19.12 -10.25 -20.00
C ARG A 12 -18.12 -11.39 -20.14
N GLU A 13 -18.25 -12.23 -21.20
CA GLU A 13 -17.27 -13.28 -21.48
C GLU A 13 -15.87 -12.74 -21.75
N SER A 14 -15.77 -11.64 -22.50
CA SER A 14 -14.46 -11.01 -22.76
C SER A 14 -13.83 -10.45 -21.48
N LEU A 15 -14.63 -9.78 -20.64
CA LEU A 15 -14.17 -9.32 -19.32
C LEU A 15 -13.69 -10.49 -18.45
N MET A 16 -14.47 -11.60 -18.40
CA MET A 16 -14.10 -12.77 -17.61
C MET A 16 -12.78 -13.40 -18.06
N LYS A 17 -12.55 -13.51 -19.39
CA LYS A 17 -11.27 -13.99 -19.93
C LYS A 17 -10.09 -13.13 -19.44
N GLY A 18 -10.28 -11.82 -19.39
CA GLY A 18 -9.27 -10.91 -18.85
C GLY A 18 -9.01 -11.12 -17.37
N VAL A 19 -10.07 -11.23 -16.56
CA VAL A 19 -9.98 -11.57 -15.12
C VAL A 19 -9.26 -12.90 -14.93
N ASP A 20 -9.62 -13.92 -15.73
CA ASP A 20 -9.02 -15.26 -15.63
C ASP A 20 -7.52 -15.23 -15.95
N LYS A 21 -7.10 -14.54 -17.00
CA LYS A 21 -5.69 -14.44 -17.39
C LYS A 21 -4.85 -13.80 -16.28
N LEU A 22 -5.30 -12.68 -15.72
CA LEU A 22 -4.61 -12.03 -14.63
C LEU A 22 -4.62 -12.89 -13.37
N ALA A 23 -5.78 -13.34 -12.93
CA ALA A 23 -5.90 -14.09 -11.69
C ALA A 23 -5.13 -15.42 -11.74
N ASN A 24 -5.07 -16.10 -12.90
CA ASN A 24 -4.28 -17.32 -13.07
C ASN A 24 -2.76 -17.05 -12.95
N ALA A 25 -2.29 -15.89 -13.37
CA ALA A 25 -0.89 -15.51 -13.18
C ALA A 25 -0.58 -15.19 -11.71
N VAL A 26 -1.52 -14.54 -10.99
CA VAL A 26 -1.34 -14.11 -9.61
C VAL A 26 -1.49 -15.27 -8.61
N LYS A 27 -2.54 -16.11 -8.74
CA LYS A 27 -2.90 -17.13 -7.74
C LYS A 27 -1.85 -18.23 -7.50
N VAL A 28 -0.90 -18.43 -8.44
CA VAL A 28 0.19 -19.40 -8.27
C VAL A 28 1.15 -19.03 -7.16
N THR A 29 1.15 -17.76 -6.73
CA THR A 29 2.00 -17.26 -5.65
C THR A 29 1.42 -17.51 -4.26
N LEU A 30 0.12 -17.87 -4.14
CA LEU A 30 -0.61 -17.93 -2.89
C LEU A 30 -0.15 -19.08 -1.97
N GLY A 31 0.09 -18.75 -0.71
CA GLY A 31 0.37 -19.70 0.36
C GLY A 31 1.83 -20.14 0.46
N PRO A 32 2.16 -21.01 1.45
CA PRO A 32 3.56 -21.37 1.78
C PRO A 32 4.25 -22.17 0.67
N LYS A 33 3.49 -22.89 -0.17
CA LYS A 33 3.97 -23.61 -1.35
C LYS A 33 3.70 -22.86 -2.66
N GLY A 34 3.37 -21.58 -2.59
CA GLY A 34 3.27 -20.68 -3.73
C GLY A 34 4.59 -20.56 -4.49
N ARG A 35 4.51 -20.29 -5.80
CA ARG A 35 5.66 -20.24 -6.70
C ARG A 35 5.94 -18.84 -7.18
N ASN A 36 7.18 -18.60 -7.57
CA ASN A 36 7.60 -17.34 -8.19
C ASN A 36 6.98 -17.17 -9.57
N VAL A 37 6.71 -15.93 -9.93
CA VAL A 37 6.40 -15.50 -11.28
C VAL A 37 7.59 -14.72 -11.82
N MET A 38 8.00 -15.04 -13.06
CA MET A 38 9.08 -14.36 -13.75
C MET A 38 8.49 -13.36 -14.75
N ILE A 39 8.91 -12.11 -14.64
CA ILE A 39 8.43 -10.98 -15.43
C ILE A 39 9.57 -10.47 -16.30
N ALA A 40 9.35 -10.47 -17.62
CA ALA A 40 10.33 -9.93 -18.57
C ALA A 40 10.44 -8.39 -18.43
N ARG A 41 11.64 -7.87 -18.54
CA ARG A 41 11.89 -6.43 -18.62
C ARG A 41 12.41 -6.05 -20.01
N SER A 42 12.12 -4.83 -20.45
CA SER A 42 12.65 -4.31 -21.71
C SER A 42 14.18 -4.18 -21.69
N PHE A 43 14.76 -3.96 -20.51
CA PHE A 43 16.21 -3.87 -20.29
C PHE A 43 16.56 -4.48 -18.92
N GLY A 44 17.70 -5.16 -18.84
CA GLY A 44 18.21 -5.78 -17.62
C GLY A 44 17.73 -7.20 -17.38
N ALA A 45 17.93 -7.72 -16.17
CA ALA A 45 17.50 -9.05 -15.78
C ALA A 45 15.98 -9.11 -15.56
N PRO A 46 15.34 -10.29 -15.81
CA PRO A 46 13.93 -10.49 -15.49
C PRO A 46 13.67 -10.23 -13.99
N ASN A 47 12.49 -9.70 -13.67
CA ASN A 47 12.04 -9.62 -12.30
C ASN A 47 11.44 -10.97 -11.86
N VAL A 48 11.80 -11.44 -10.66
CA VAL A 48 11.26 -12.68 -10.08
C VAL A 48 10.61 -12.30 -8.77
N THR A 49 9.30 -12.55 -8.65
CA THR A 49 8.54 -12.15 -7.47
C THR A 49 7.47 -13.17 -7.09
N LYS A 50 7.08 -13.17 -5.81
CA LYS A 50 5.88 -13.83 -5.29
C LYS A 50 4.80 -12.83 -4.90
N ASP A 51 5.09 -11.53 -4.94
CA ASP A 51 4.09 -10.53 -4.62
C ASP A 51 3.01 -10.45 -5.70
N GLY A 52 1.76 -10.60 -5.26
CA GLY A 52 0.59 -10.63 -6.15
C GLY A 52 0.30 -9.29 -6.81
N VAL A 53 0.55 -8.17 -6.13
CA VAL A 53 0.31 -6.83 -6.72
C VAL A 53 1.34 -6.51 -7.79
N SER A 54 2.61 -6.86 -7.58
CA SER A 54 3.67 -6.72 -8.58
C SER A 54 3.38 -7.53 -9.84
N VAL A 55 2.94 -8.79 -9.68
CA VAL A 55 2.50 -9.62 -10.82
C VAL A 55 1.30 -8.99 -11.53
N ALA A 56 0.29 -8.54 -10.78
CA ALA A 56 -0.92 -7.94 -11.35
C ALA A 56 -0.63 -6.67 -12.15
N LYS A 57 0.27 -5.81 -11.66
CA LYS A 57 0.67 -4.56 -12.33
C LYS A 57 1.25 -4.78 -13.72
N GLU A 58 1.98 -5.86 -13.94
CA GLU A 58 2.66 -6.16 -15.21
C GLU A 58 1.76 -6.85 -16.25
N VAL A 59 0.58 -7.33 -15.84
CA VAL A 59 -0.34 -7.98 -16.80
C VAL A 59 -1.01 -6.95 -17.67
N GLU A 60 -0.69 -6.97 -18.97
CA GLU A 60 -1.34 -6.19 -20.02
C GLU A 60 -1.69 -7.12 -21.19
N LEU A 61 -2.94 -7.06 -21.68
CA LEU A 61 -3.44 -7.97 -22.68
C LEU A 61 -3.62 -7.27 -24.04
N GLU A 62 -3.36 -8.02 -25.10
CA GLU A 62 -3.45 -7.50 -26.46
C GLU A 62 -4.90 -7.20 -26.89
N ASP A 63 -5.86 -8.04 -26.52
CA ASP A 63 -7.28 -7.80 -26.76
C ASP A 63 -7.79 -6.71 -25.81
N ALA A 64 -8.32 -5.63 -26.38
CA ALA A 64 -8.74 -4.45 -25.62
C ALA A 64 -9.91 -4.74 -24.65
N TYR A 65 -10.80 -5.68 -24.98
CA TYR A 65 -11.93 -6.04 -24.11
C TYR A 65 -11.47 -6.96 -22.96
N GLU A 66 -10.61 -7.93 -23.25
CA GLU A 66 -10.02 -8.78 -22.21
C GLU A 66 -9.13 -7.94 -21.28
N ASN A 67 -8.40 -6.96 -21.85
CA ASN A 67 -7.55 -6.06 -21.05
C ASN A 67 -8.36 -5.23 -20.04
N LEU A 68 -9.59 -4.79 -20.39
CA LEU A 68 -10.47 -4.14 -19.41
C LEU A 68 -10.82 -5.08 -18.24
N GLY A 69 -11.10 -6.35 -18.51
CA GLY A 69 -11.32 -7.35 -17.46
C GLY A 69 -10.08 -7.54 -16.57
N ALA A 70 -8.89 -7.60 -17.16
CA ALA A 70 -7.63 -7.65 -16.43
C ALA A 70 -7.41 -6.37 -15.60
N GLN A 71 -7.70 -5.19 -16.14
CA GLN A 71 -7.59 -3.93 -15.40
C GLN A 71 -8.55 -3.87 -14.19
N MET A 72 -9.77 -4.39 -14.33
CA MET A 72 -10.71 -4.49 -13.20
C MET A 72 -10.15 -5.40 -12.09
N ALA A 73 -9.57 -6.55 -12.45
CA ALA A 73 -8.92 -7.43 -11.47
C ALA A 73 -7.64 -6.81 -10.87
N LYS A 74 -6.88 -6.04 -11.65
CA LYS A 74 -5.73 -5.23 -11.17
C LYS A 74 -6.17 -4.20 -10.12
N GLU A 75 -7.31 -3.54 -10.35
CA GLU A 75 -7.88 -2.58 -9.41
C GLU A 75 -8.24 -3.22 -8.06
N VAL A 76 -8.70 -4.50 -8.05
CA VAL A 76 -8.91 -5.25 -6.79
C VAL A 76 -7.61 -5.36 -5.99
N ALA A 77 -6.52 -5.76 -6.65
CA ALA A 77 -5.21 -5.90 -6.01
C ALA A 77 -4.70 -4.55 -5.48
N ASN A 78 -4.75 -3.49 -6.29
CA ASN A 78 -4.30 -2.15 -5.91
C ASN A 78 -5.10 -1.61 -4.71
N LYS A 79 -6.44 -1.65 -4.77
CA LYS A 79 -7.31 -1.19 -3.66
C LYS A 79 -7.07 -1.96 -2.36
N THR A 80 -6.73 -3.24 -2.46
CA THR A 80 -6.44 -4.07 -1.29
C THR A 80 -5.08 -3.72 -0.71
N SER A 81 -4.07 -3.52 -1.55
CA SER A 81 -2.76 -3.01 -1.14
C SER A 81 -2.88 -1.64 -0.46
N ASP A 82 -3.59 -0.68 -1.07
CA ASP A 82 -3.76 0.67 -0.52
C ASP A 82 -4.44 0.67 0.86
N ALA A 83 -5.42 -0.22 1.08
CA ALA A 83 -6.23 -0.22 2.31
C ALA A 83 -5.65 -1.09 3.44
N ALA A 84 -4.95 -2.17 3.11
CA ALA A 84 -4.48 -3.17 4.08
C ALA A 84 -3.00 -3.53 3.91
N GLY A 85 -2.36 -3.12 2.83
CA GLY A 85 -0.95 -3.35 2.51
C GLY A 85 -0.59 -4.80 2.16
N ASP A 86 -1.52 -5.72 2.33
CA ASP A 86 -1.36 -7.15 2.05
C ASP A 86 -2.70 -7.77 1.59
N GLY A 87 -2.70 -9.07 1.24
CA GLY A 87 -3.90 -9.82 0.82
C GLY A 87 -4.31 -9.62 -0.64
N THR A 88 -3.47 -9.05 -1.46
CA THR A 88 -3.70 -8.74 -2.88
C THR A 88 -4.00 -10.00 -3.70
N THR A 89 -3.25 -11.08 -3.45
CA THR A 89 -3.46 -12.38 -4.09
C THR A 89 -4.79 -13.01 -3.67
N THR A 90 -5.11 -12.97 -2.38
CA THR A 90 -6.40 -13.46 -1.84
C THR A 90 -7.58 -12.71 -2.45
N ALA A 91 -7.47 -11.37 -2.53
CA ALA A 91 -8.50 -10.53 -3.14
C ALA A 91 -8.72 -10.86 -4.63
N THR A 92 -7.64 -11.08 -5.37
CA THR A 92 -7.69 -11.46 -6.80
C THR A 92 -8.34 -12.83 -7.00
N VAL A 93 -8.02 -13.81 -6.16
CA VAL A 93 -8.64 -15.16 -6.17
C VAL A 93 -10.13 -15.07 -5.87
N LEU A 94 -10.52 -14.29 -4.86
CA LEU A 94 -11.93 -14.07 -4.53
C LEU A 94 -12.67 -13.37 -5.67
N ALA A 95 -12.08 -12.33 -6.28
CA ALA A 95 -12.70 -11.62 -7.39
C ALA A 95 -12.95 -12.55 -8.59
N GLN A 96 -11.97 -13.39 -8.94
CA GLN A 96 -12.11 -14.41 -9.97
C GLN A 96 -13.27 -15.37 -9.66
N ALA A 97 -13.31 -15.89 -8.43
CA ALA A 97 -14.32 -16.85 -8.00
C ALA A 97 -15.72 -16.24 -8.02
N ILE A 98 -15.89 -15.06 -7.44
CA ILE A 98 -17.19 -14.35 -7.39
C ILE A 98 -17.68 -14.04 -8.80
N THR A 99 -16.80 -13.50 -9.66
CA THR A 99 -17.16 -13.17 -11.05
C THR A 99 -17.56 -14.41 -11.83
N ARG A 100 -16.80 -15.50 -11.73
CA ARG A 100 -17.06 -16.75 -12.42
C ARG A 100 -18.39 -17.39 -12.01
N GLU A 101 -18.64 -17.49 -10.70
CA GLU A 101 -19.90 -18.06 -10.20
C GLU A 101 -21.08 -17.12 -10.50
N GLY A 102 -20.89 -15.82 -10.39
CA GLY A 102 -21.92 -14.83 -10.74
C GLY A 102 -22.33 -14.88 -12.20
N LEU A 103 -21.37 -14.93 -13.12
CA LEU A 103 -21.66 -14.98 -14.57
C LEU A 103 -22.42 -16.23 -14.99
N LYS A 104 -22.19 -17.39 -14.35
CA LYS A 104 -22.98 -18.61 -14.61
C LYS A 104 -24.46 -18.37 -14.33
N ASN A 105 -24.79 -17.69 -13.24
CA ASN A 105 -26.16 -17.42 -12.84
C ASN A 105 -26.81 -16.32 -13.70
N VAL A 106 -26.06 -15.26 -14.05
CA VAL A 106 -26.55 -14.22 -14.97
C VAL A 106 -26.81 -14.80 -16.35
N ALA A 107 -25.94 -15.69 -16.87
CA ALA A 107 -26.16 -16.39 -18.13
C ALA A 107 -27.38 -17.33 -18.08
N ALA A 108 -27.72 -17.86 -16.90
CA ALA A 108 -28.94 -18.65 -16.68
C ALA A 108 -30.22 -17.81 -16.55
N GLY A 109 -30.14 -16.48 -16.65
CA GLY A 109 -31.27 -15.55 -16.65
C GLY A 109 -31.60 -14.90 -15.31
N ALA A 110 -30.78 -15.07 -14.27
CA ALA A 110 -30.96 -14.38 -13.00
C ALA A 110 -30.68 -12.88 -13.13
N ASN A 111 -31.43 -12.06 -12.39
CA ASN A 111 -31.32 -10.61 -12.42
C ASN A 111 -29.98 -10.14 -11.77
N PRO A 112 -29.05 -9.53 -12.53
CA PRO A 112 -27.74 -9.17 -12.00
C PRO A 112 -27.81 -8.13 -10.87
N MET A 113 -28.82 -7.26 -10.83
CA MET A 113 -28.99 -6.26 -9.77
C MET A 113 -29.47 -6.90 -8.46
N ASP A 114 -30.32 -7.93 -8.51
CA ASP A 114 -30.73 -8.68 -7.33
C ASP A 114 -29.62 -9.62 -6.84
N ILE A 115 -28.90 -10.28 -7.75
CA ILE A 115 -27.67 -11.01 -7.40
C ILE A 115 -26.73 -10.08 -6.63
N LYS A 116 -26.46 -8.86 -7.13
CA LYS A 116 -25.62 -7.88 -6.45
C LYS A 116 -26.10 -7.58 -5.02
N ARG A 117 -27.41 -7.31 -4.84
CA ARG A 117 -27.99 -7.05 -3.50
C ARG A 117 -27.76 -8.22 -2.54
N GLY A 118 -27.95 -9.45 -3.03
CA GLY A 118 -27.71 -10.67 -2.25
C GLY A 118 -26.22 -10.86 -1.90
N MET A 119 -25.32 -10.57 -2.85
CA MET A 119 -23.88 -10.58 -2.63
C MET A 119 -23.47 -9.54 -1.58
N ASP A 120 -23.94 -8.29 -1.71
CA ASP A 120 -23.61 -7.20 -0.78
C ASP A 120 -24.03 -7.56 0.65
N ALA A 121 -25.24 -8.09 0.84
CA ALA A 121 -25.74 -8.54 2.15
C ALA A 121 -24.89 -9.68 2.74
N ALA A 122 -24.52 -10.67 1.91
CA ALA A 122 -23.67 -11.79 2.35
C ALA A 122 -22.27 -11.34 2.72
N VAL A 123 -21.65 -10.45 1.94
CA VAL A 123 -20.33 -9.88 2.21
C VAL A 123 -20.33 -9.10 3.53
N GLU A 124 -21.33 -8.26 3.76
CA GLU A 124 -21.45 -7.52 5.01
C GLU A 124 -21.55 -8.45 6.22
N ALA A 125 -22.37 -9.51 6.13
CA ALA A 125 -22.50 -10.50 7.18
C ALA A 125 -21.17 -11.24 7.46
N VAL A 126 -20.46 -11.69 6.43
CA VAL A 126 -19.17 -12.35 6.56
C VAL A 126 -18.12 -11.41 7.16
N ILE A 127 -18.01 -10.17 6.68
CA ILE A 127 -17.08 -9.15 7.20
C ILE A 127 -17.34 -8.91 8.70
N LYS A 128 -18.60 -8.77 9.09
CA LYS A 128 -18.98 -8.58 10.49
C LYS A 128 -18.60 -9.80 11.35
N GLU A 129 -18.77 -11.01 10.83
CA GLU A 129 -18.42 -12.24 11.55
C GLU A 129 -16.91 -12.40 11.68
N VAL A 130 -16.13 -12.12 10.62
CA VAL A 130 -14.65 -12.08 10.69
C VAL A 130 -14.19 -11.09 11.77
N GLY A 131 -14.79 -9.90 11.83
CA GLY A 131 -14.48 -8.91 12.87
C GLY A 131 -14.78 -9.40 14.29
N LYS A 132 -15.83 -10.22 14.50
CA LYS A 132 -16.13 -10.81 15.82
C LYS A 132 -15.15 -11.92 16.23
N MET A 133 -14.62 -12.65 15.24
CA MET A 133 -13.61 -13.69 15.47
C MET A 133 -12.22 -13.11 15.77
N ALA A 134 -12.00 -11.85 15.47
CA ALA A 134 -10.70 -11.22 15.62
C ALA A 134 -10.25 -11.19 17.09
N VAL A 135 -9.04 -11.68 17.33
CA VAL A 135 -8.39 -11.68 18.64
C VAL A 135 -7.31 -10.59 18.62
N LYS A 136 -7.27 -9.75 19.65
CA LYS A 136 -6.23 -8.71 19.78
C LYS A 136 -4.84 -9.33 19.83
N ILE A 137 -3.88 -8.66 19.22
CA ILE A 137 -2.46 -9.03 19.32
C ILE A 137 -2.03 -9.00 20.78
N ASN A 138 -1.38 -10.07 21.22
CA ASN A 138 -0.82 -10.18 22.56
C ASN A 138 0.69 -10.45 22.47
N GLY A 139 1.46 -9.39 22.68
CA GLY A 139 2.91 -9.46 22.76
C GLY A 139 3.63 -9.62 21.42
N LYS A 140 4.95 -9.73 21.53
CA LYS A 140 5.91 -9.82 20.42
C LYS A 140 5.73 -11.06 19.55
N GLU A 141 5.30 -12.18 20.15
CA GLU A 141 5.15 -13.46 19.47
C GLU A 141 4.12 -13.40 18.34
N HIS A 142 2.93 -12.85 18.60
CA HIS A 142 1.90 -12.68 17.56
C HIS A 142 2.38 -11.76 16.43
N ILE A 143 3.13 -10.70 16.76
CA ILE A 143 3.71 -9.78 15.78
C ILE A 143 4.69 -10.56 14.88
N ALA A 144 5.60 -11.33 15.48
CA ALA A 144 6.55 -12.14 14.73
C ALA A 144 5.86 -13.18 13.84
N GLN A 145 4.79 -13.82 14.32
CA GLN A 145 4.01 -14.80 13.57
C GLN A 145 3.32 -14.16 12.35
N VAL A 146 2.61 -13.04 12.54
CA VAL A 146 1.98 -12.30 11.41
C VAL A 146 3.02 -11.90 10.38
N ALA A 147 4.11 -11.28 10.82
CA ALA A 147 5.17 -10.84 9.94
C ALA A 147 5.84 -12.01 9.20
N THR A 148 6.06 -13.13 9.89
CA THR A 148 6.60 -14.35 9.27
C THR A 148 5.69 -14.86 8.14
N ILE A 149 4.38 -14.96 8.39
CA ILE A 149 3.41 -15.45 7.40
C ILE A 149 3.37 -14.53 6.18
N SER A 150 3.26 -13.23 6.40
CA SER A 150 3.21 -12.24 5.31
C SER A 150 4.54 -12.17 4.53
N ALA A 151 5.68 -12.39 5.21
CA ALA A 151 7.00 -12.52 4.56
C ALA A 151 7.24 -13.89 3.89
N ASN A 152 6.21 -14.57 3.42
CA ASN A 152 6.33 -15.90 2.79
C ASN A 152 6.97 -16.99 3.68
N ASN A 153 6.65 -17.00 4.97
CA ASN A 153 7.17 -17.90 5.99
C ASN A 153 8.66 -17.70 6.31
N ASP A 154 9.17 -16.49 6.20
CA ASP A 154 10.53 -16.10 6.57
C ASP A 154 10.57 -15.66 8.05
N PRO A 155 11.09 -16.48 8.98
CA PRO A 155 11.11 -16.15 10.40
C PRO A 155 12.12 -15.04 10.75
N GLU A 156 13.16 -14.84 9.93
CA GLU A 156 14.14 -13.77 10.16
C GLU A 156 13.49 -12.40 9.97
N ILE A 157 12.69 -12.25 8.93
CA ILE A 157 11.88 -11.02 8.69
C ILE A 157 10.85 -10.87 9.81
N GLY A 158 10.21 -11.97 10.24
CA GLY A 158 9.25 -11.95 11.34
C GLY A 158 9.84 -11.41 12.64
N GLU A 159 10.98 -11.92 13.06
CA GLU A 159 11.66 -11.45 14.25
C GLU A 159 12.21 -10.02 14.12
N LEU A 160 12.73 -9.67 12.95
CA LEU A 160 13.22 -8.34 12.65
C LEU A 160 12.15 -7.27 12.86
N LEU A 161 10.95 -7.50 12.30
CA LEU A 161 9.81 -6.58 12.44
C LEU A 161 9.26 -6.55 13.87
N ALA A 162 9.17 -7.70 14.55
CA ALA A 162 8.77 -7.74 15.95
C ALA A 162 9.75 -6.97 16.86
N ASN A 163 11.05 -7.07 16.60
CA ASN A 163 12.08 -6.30 17.30
C ASN A 163 11.96 -4.79 16.99
N ALA A 164 11.67 -4.44 15.73
CA ALA A 164 11.44 -3.05 15.35
C ALA A 164 10.26 -2.44 16.11
N MET A 165 9.10 -3.13 16.10
CA MET A 165 7.90 -2.67 16.80
C MET A 165 8.07 -2.62 18.33
N GLU A 166 8.82 -3.56 18.92
CA GLU A 166 9.13 -3.52 20.35
C GLU A 166 9.93 -2.27 20.72
N LYS A 167 10.86 -1.83 19.86
CA LYS A 167 11.70 -0.66 20.10
C LYS A 167 10.98 0.68 19.92
N VAL A 168 10.13 0.80 18.89
CA VAL A 168 9.43 2.05 18.59
C VAL A 168 7.98 2.11 19.10
N GLY A 169 7.45 0.98 19.59
CA GLY A 169 6.05 0.85 20.02
C GLY A 169 5.08 0.57 18.86
N ASN A 170 3.82 0.29 19.22
CA ASN A 170 2.79 -0.09 18.24
C ASN A 170 2.46 1.02 17.23
N ASP A 171 2.54 2.28 17.68
CA ASP A 171 2.31 3.47 16.85
C ASP A 171 3.62 4.04 16.27
N GLY A 172 4.74 3.33 16.48
CA GLY A 172 6.05 3.74 16.04
C GLY A 172 6.24 3.66 14.53
N VAL A 173 7.16 4.46 14.02
CA VAL A 173 7.48 4.54 12.60
C VAL A 173 8.54 3.51 12.25
N ILE A 174 8.27 2.70 11.24
CA ILE A 174 9.22 1.77 10.63
C ILE A 174 9.39 2.18 9.18
N THR A 175 10.63 2.36 8.73
CA THR A 175 11.01 2.63 7.34
C THR A 175 11.91 1.52 6.82
N ILE A 176 11.85 1.28 5.53
CA ILE A 176 12.62 0.22 4.87
C ILE A 176 13.52 0.88 3.82
N GLU A 177 14.82 0.77 4.02
CA GLU A 177 15.85 1.31 3.14
C GLU A 177 16.68 0.17 2.52
N GLU A 178 17.33 0.45 1.41
CA GLU A 178 18.30 -0.46 0.82
C GLU A 178 19.63 -0.38 1.54
N SER A 179 20.18 -1.53 1.91
CA SER A 179 21.53 -1.60 2.50
C SER A 179 22.60 -1.56 1.39
N LYS A 180 23.74 -0.98 1.72
CA LYS A 180 24.96 -1.06 0.88
C LYS A 180 25.74 -2.37 1.10
N THR A 181 25.34 -3.17 2.07
CA THR A 181 25.94 -4.45 2.42
C THR A 181 24.96 -5.58 2.18
N ALA A 182 25.46 -6.83 2.15
CA ALA A 182 24.59 -8.00 2.00
C ALA A 182 23.76 -8.31 3.26
N GLU A 183 24.09 -7.69 4.39
CA GLU A 183 23.40 -7.92 5.66
C GLU A 183 22.17 -7.02 5.83
N THR A 184 21.09 -7.59 6.36
CA THR A 184 19.90 -6.86 6.78
C THR A 184 20.05 -6.46 8.24
N VAL A 185 19.94 -5.17 8.55
CA VAL A 185 20.12 -4.63 9.90
C VAL A 185 18.96 -3.73 10.30
N LEU A 186 18.69 -3.70 11.61
CA LEU A 186 17.70 -2.82 12.24
C LEU A 186 18.41 -1.74 13.04
N ASP A 187 18.28 -0.50 12.62
CA ASP A 187 18.72 0.68 13.35
C ASP A 187 17.51 1.41 13.93
N VAL A 188 17.66 2.00 15.11
CA VAL A 188 16.68 2.95 15.65
C VAL A 188 17.34 4.30 15.74
N VAL A 189 16.76 5.27 15.06
CA VAL A 189 17.31 6.60 14.88
C VAL A 189 16.32 7.66 15.33
N GLU A 190 16.81 8.86 15.62
CA GLU A 190 15.96 10.02 15.86
C GLU A 190 15.22 10.39 14.57
N GLY A 191 13.91 10.58 14.67
CA GLY A 191 13.06 10.87 13.53
C GLY A 191 11.62 11.07 13.92
N MET A 192 10.80 11.44 12.95
CA MET A 192 9.38 11.70 13.14
C MET A 192 8.58 11.46 11.87
N GLN A 193 7.37 10.97 12.01
CA GLN A 193 6.38 10.95 10.94
C GLN A 193 5.16 11.80 11.31
N PHE A 194 4.61 12.47 10.31
CA PHE A 194 3.34 13.19 10.44
C PHE A 194 2.46 12.99 9.19
N ASP A 195 1.16 13.08 9.41
CA ASP A 195 0.09 12.78 8.47
C ASP A 195 -0.19 13.96 7.51
N ARG A 196 0.81 14.29 6.69
CA ARG A 196 0.70 15.22 5.55
C ARG A 196 1.59 14.70 4.42
N GLY A 197 1.00 14.49 3.26
CA GLY A 197 1.71 14.09 2.06
C GLY A 197 2.10 15.27 1.17
N TYR A 198 2.65 14.95 0.00
CA TYR A 198 3.08 15.96 -0.97
C TYR A 198 1.90 16.77 -1.52
N LEU A 199 2.11 18.06 -1.73
CA LEU A 199 1.10 18.96 -2.29
C LEU A 199 0.83 18.76 -3.79
N SER A 200 1.73 18.09 -4.49
CA SER A 200 1.58 17.80 -5.92
C SER A 200 2.23 16.46 -6.27
N PRO A 201 1.54 15.59 -7.04
CA PRO A 201 2.14 14.35 -7.56
C PRO A 201 3.38 14.59 -8.42
N TYR A 202 3.54 15.78 -8.97
CA TYR A 202 4.73 16.14 -9.75
C TYR A 202 6.01 16.24 -8.93
N PHE A 203 5.93 16.24 -7.60
CA PHE A 203 7.11 16.15 -6.74
C PHE A 203 7.67 14.72 -6.63
N VAL A 204 6.90 13.70 -6.99
CA VAL A 204 7.29 12.30 -6.92
C VAL A 204 8.64 12.05 -7.61
N THR A 205 9.52 11.32 -6.93
CA THR A 205 10.85 10.91 -7.43
C THR A 205 10.89 9.45 -7.83
N ASN A 206 10.07 8.61 -7.16
CA ASN A 206 9.87 7.20 -7.50
C ASN A 206 8.43 7.00 -7.96
N THR A 207 8.23 6.81 -9.25
CA THR A 207 6.89 6.63 -9.85
C THR A 207 6.27 5.26 -9.56
N ASP A 208 7.07 4.26 -9.21
CA ASP A 208 6.58 2.91 -8.92
C ASP A 208 5.87 2.87 -7.56
N SER A 209 6.47 3.49 -6.54
CA SER A 209 5.90 3.63 -5.19
C SER A 209 5.10 4.92 -4.98
N MET A 210 5.09 5.83 -5.97
CA MET A 210 4.46 7.16 -5.87
C MET A 210 4.97 7.96 -4.67
N GLU A 211 6.28 7.93 -4.42
CA GLU A 211 6.95 8.57 -3.29
C GLU A 211 7.94 9.65 -3.72
N VAL A 212 8.14 10.61 -2.82
CA VAL A 212 9.25 11.55 -2.88
C VAL A 212 10.33 11.11 -1.92
N ALA A 213 11.51 10.76 -2.41
CA ALA A 213 12.68 10.47 -1.60
C ALA A 213 13.69 11.63 -1.73
N LEU A 214 14.08 12.23 -0.60
CA LEU A 214 15.06 13.30 -0.52
C LEU A 214 16.23 12.87 0.35
N GLU A 215 17.43 12.86 -0.21
CA GLU A 215 18.67 12.55 0.53
C GLU A 215 19.37 13.83 0.98
N ASN A 216 19.79 13.85 2.24
CA ASN A 216 20.47 14.98 2.89
C ASN A 216 19.80 16.35 2.60
N PRO A 217 18.45 16.44 2.75
CA PRO A 217 17.70 17.64 2.40
C PRO A 217 17.92 18.76 3.42
N TYR A 218 17.73 19.98 2.93
CA TYR A 218 17.37 21.11 3.77
C TYR A 218 15.87 21.10 4.04
N ILE A 219 15.44 21.65 5.18
CA ILE A 219 14.04 21.72 5.60
C ILE A 219 13.73 23.16 5.96
N LEU A 220 12.79 23.76 5.26
CA LEU A 220 12.24 25.07 5.56
C LEU A 220 10.92 24.91 6.32
N LEU A 221 10.82 25.53 7.49
CA LEU A 221 9.64 25.53 8.34
C LEU A 221 9.03 26.93 8.39
N TYR A 222 7.79 27.06 7.97
CA TYR A 222 7.08 28.33 7.94
C TYR A 222 5.65 28.20 8.47
N ASP A 223 5.22 29.09 9.36
CA ASP A 223 3.92 28.98 10.04
C ASP A 223 2.73 29.52 9.23
N LYS A 224 2.99 30.18 8.11
CA LYS A 224 1.97 30.75 7.24
C LYS A 224 1.97 30.12 5.85
N LYS A 225 1.03 30.59 5.03
CA LYS A 225 0.86 30.19 3.64
C LYS A 225 1.89 30.88 2.74
N ILE A 226 2.38 30.15 1.74
CA ILE A 226 3.31 30.66 0.73
C ILE A 226 2.59 30.64 -0.63
N SER A 227 2.27 31.81 -1.19
CA SER A 227 1.56 31.94 -2.47
C SER A 227 2.40 32.60 -3.55
N THR A 228 3.42 33.38 -3.18
CA THR A 228 4.30 34.11 -4.10
C THR A 228 5.71 33.52 -4.10
N MET A 229 6.36 33.51 -5.28
CA MET A 229 7.75 33.03 -5.38
C MET A 229 8.77 33.98 -4.78
N LYS A 230 8.46 35.28 -4.73
CA LYS A 230 9.39 36.32 -4.29
C LYS A 230 9.97 36.03 -2.91
N ASP A 231 9.11 35.57 -1.99
CA ASP A 231 9.47 35.30 -0.60
C ASP A 231 10.42 34.10 -0.44
N LEU A 232 10.36 33.15 -1.38
CA LEU A 232 11.21 31.94 -1.38
C LEU A 232 12.51 32.10 -2.15
N LEU A 233 12.63 33.10 -3.03
CA LEU A 233 13.70 33.20 -4.02
C LEU A 233 15.11 33.15 -3.39
N PRO A 234 15.42 33.89 -2.33
CA PRO A 234 16.77 33.87 -1.74
C PRO A 234 17.15 32.48 -1.21
N MET A 235 16.18 31.77 -0.62
CA MET A 235 16.38 30.44 -0.06
C MET A 235 16.58 29.40 -1.16
N LEU A 236 15.77 29.46 -2.23
CA LEU A 236 15.87 28.55 -3.37
C LEU A 236 17.18 28.73 -4.13
N GLU A 237 17.64 29.95 -4.35
CA GLU A 237 18.94 30.23 -4.98
C GLU A 237 20.10 29.63 -4.17
N HIS A 238 20.03 29.75 -2.85
CA HIS A 238 21.07 29.18 -1.99
C HIS A 238 21.10 27.65 -2.10
N VAL A 239 19.94 27.01 -1.97
CA VAL A 239 19.81 25.54 -2.06
C VAL A 239 20.24 25.02 -3.43
N ALA A 240 19.84 25.71 -4.51
CA ALA A 240 20.21 25.37 -5.88
C ALA A 240 21.73 25.45 -6.10
N LYS A 241 22.39 26.51 -5.62
CA LYS A 241 23.84 26.67 -5.69
C LYS A 241 24.60 25.53 -5.00
N GLN A 242 24.02 24.96 -3.94
CA GLN A 242 24.62 23.82 -3.23
C GLN A 242 24.26 22.45 -3.81
N GLY A 243 23.36 22.38 -4.78
CA GLY A 243 22.87 21.13 -5.38
C GLY A 243 22.10 20.23 -4.39
N LYS A 244 21.65 20.80 -3.27
CA LYS A 244 20.93 20.10 -2.21
C LYS A 244 19.43 19.97 -2.54
N SER A 245 18.77 19.01 -1.90
CA SER A 245 17.32 18.89 -1.90
C SER A 245 16.71 19.82 -0.85
N LEU A 246 15.47 20.27 -1.07
CA LEU A 246 14.72 21.12 -0.13
C LEU A 246 13.33 20.53 0.11
N LEU A 247 12.97 20.35 1.37
CA LEU A 247 11.58 20.16 1.78
C LEU A 247 11.05 21.49 2.35
N ILE A 248 9.90 21.93 1.87
CA ILE A 248 9.16 23.08 2.40
C ILE A 248 7.97 22.54 3.20
N ILE A 249 7.91 22.87 4.48
CA ILE A 249 6.79 22.57 5.38
C ILE A 249 6.17 23.91 5.78
N ALA A 250 4.99 24.22 5.25
CA ALA A 250 4.30 25.48 5.50
C ALA A 250 2.81 25.22 5.79
N GLU A 251 2.08 26.23 6.28
CA GLU A 251 0.62 26.10 6.43
C GLU A 251 -0.03 25.62 5.14
N ASP A 252 0.34 26.22 4.03
CA ASP A 252 0.01 25.80 2.67
C ASP A 252 1.05 26.37 1.71
N VAL A 253 1.19 25.74 0.53
CA VAL A 253 1.94 26.30 -0.60
C VAL A 253 1.04 26.19 -1.82
N ASP A 254 0.67 27.32 -2.40
CA ASP A 254 -0.26 27.33 -3.54
C ASP A 254 0.08 28.40 -4.59
N GLY A 255 -0.83 28.62 -5.53
CA GLY A 255 -0.76 29.66 -6.54
C GLY A 255 0.53 29.63 -7.36
N GLU A 256 1.15 30.81 -7.50
CA GLU A 256 2.39 31.00 -8.25
C GLU A 256 3.56 30.21 -7.64
N ALA A 257 3.66 30.17 -6.31
CA ALA A 257 4.73 29.47 -5.62
C ALA A 257 4.73 27.96 -5.94
N LEU A 258 3.60 27.28 -5.77
CA LEU A 258 3.48 25.86 -6.06
C LEU A 258 3.76 25.56 -7.54
N ALA A 259 3.16 26.33 -8.45
CA ALA A 259 3.35 26.13 -9.90
C ALA A 259 4.83 26.26 -10.30
N THR A 260 5.53 27.26 -9.76
CA THR A 260 6.93 27.50 -10.08
C THR A 260 7.84 26.42 -9.47
N LEU A 261 7.59 25.96 -8.25
CA LEU A 261 8.33 24.85 -7.65
C LEU A 261 8.19 23.56 -8.49
N VAL A 262 6.96 23.23 -8.90
CA VAL A 262 6.67 22.07 -9.77
C VAL A 262 7.41 22.18 -11.10
N VAL A 263 7.33 23.32 -11.79
CA VAL A 263 8.00 23.51 -13.09
C VAL A 263 9.53 23.38 -12.95
N ASN A 264 10.13 23.97 -11.94
CA ASN A 264 11.58 23.88 -11.73
C ASN A 264 12.02 22.47 -11.32
N LYS A 265 11.21 21.74 -10.56
CA LYS A 265 11.46 20.30 -10.26
C LYS A 265 11.39 19.47 -11.52
N MET A 266 10.36 19.66 -12.36
CA MET A 266 10.23 18.94 -13.64
C MET A 266 11.38 19.22 -14.62
N ARG A 267 11.91 20.45 -14.62
CA ARG A 267 13.09 20.83 -15.41
C ARG A 267 14.41 20.31 -14.83
N GLY A 268 14.39 19.71 -13.64
CA GLY A 268 15.60 19.24 -12.95
C GLY A 268 16.49 20.35 -12.39
N THR A 269 16.04 21.61 -12.39
CA THR A 269 16.77 22.76 -11.84
C THR A 269 16.73 22.83 -10.32
N LEU A 270 15.67 22.28 -9.70
CA LEU A 270 15.51 22.18 -8.26
C LEU A 270 15.12 20.76 -7.85
N LYS A 271 15.71 20.29 -6.77
CA LYS A 271 15.27 19.06 -6.06
C LYS A 271 14.43 19.51 -4.87
N VAL A 272 13.13 19.66 -5.08
CA VAL A 272 12.23 20.27 -4.09
C VAL A 272 10.94 19.47 -3.96
N ALA A 273 10.40 19.47 -2.73
CA ALA A 273 9.05 19.05 -2.43
C ALA A 273 8.42 20.00 -1.43
N ALA A 274 7.09 20.06 -1.40
CA ALA A 274 6.32 20.86 -0.48
C ALA A 274 5.19 20.05 0.14
N VAL A 275 5.00 20.21 1.45
CA VAL A 275 3.94 19.55 2.24
C VAL A 275 3.26 20.57 3.14
N LYS A 276 2.02 20.30 3.54
CA LYS A 276 1.35 21.09 4.57
C LYS A 276 1.90 20.78 5.94
N ALA A 277 2.00 21.79 6.78
CA ALA A 277 2.31 21.61 8.18
C ALA A 277 1.24 20.78 8.91
N PRO A 278 1.64 19.88 9.83
CA PRO A 278 0.70 19.10 10.61
C PRO A 278 -0.04 19.96 11.64
N GLY A 279 -1.29 19.60 11.94
CA GLY A 279 -2.12 20.30 12.91
C GLY A 279 -2.75 21.61 12.40
N PHE A 280 -3.43 22.31 13.30
CA PHE A 280 -4.13 23.57 13.04
C PHE A 280 -3.90 24.55 14.20
N GLY A 281 -3.90 25.88 13.93
CA GLY A 281 -3.74 26.93 14.94
C GLY A 281 -2.46 26.75 15.77
N ASP A 282 -2.56 26.93 17.08
CA ASP A 282 -1.41 26.83 18.01
C ASP A 282 -0.76 25.45 18.01
N ARG A 283 -1.52 24.38 17.75
CA ARG A 283 -0.96 23.04 17.63
C ARG A 283 -0.05 22.89 16.42
N ARG A 284 -0.40 23.49 15.29
CA ARG A 284 0.45 23.51 14.09
C ARG A 284 1.79 24.14 14.42
N LYS A 285 1.78 25.30 15.11
CA LYS A 285 2.99 26.00 15.53
C LYS A 285 3.85 25.14 16.45
N ALA A 286 3.22 24.51 17.45
CA ALA A 286 3.91 23.62 18.38
C ALA A 286 4.53 22.38 17.68
N MET A 287 3.86 21.82 16.66
CA MET A 287 4.40 20.70 15.88
C MET A 287 5.53 21.16 14.95
N LEU A 288 5.43 22.34 14.34
CA LEU A 288 6.54 22.92 13.57
C LEU A 288 7.77 23.19 14.43
N GLU A 289 7.59 23.63 15.68
CA GLU A 289 8.68 23.77 16.66
C GLU A 289 9.32 22.42 17.01
N ASP A 290 8.51 21.35 17.16
CA ASP A 290 9.02 20.01 17.42
C ASP A 290 9.88 19.52 16.24
N ILE A 291 9.45 19.77 15.00
CA ILE A 291 10.22 19.46 13.79
C ILE A 291 11.48 20.32 13.71
N ALA A 292 11.40 21.60 14.07
CA ALA A 292 12.57 22.49 14.11
C ALA A 292 13.66 21.95 15.06
N ILE A 293 13.26 21.57 16.27
CA ILE A 293 14.18 21.00 17.27
C ILE A 293 14.77 19.67 16.77
N LEU A 294 13.94 18.80 16.19
CA LEU A 294 14.38 17.52 15.65
C LEU A 294 15.39 17.67 14.52
N THR A 295 15.22 18.68 13.67
CA THR A 295 16.05 18.88 12.46
C THR A 295 17.18 19.88 12.64
N GLY A 296 17.28 20.50 13.82
CA GLY A 296 18.27 21.53 14.11
C GLY A 296 18.05 22.83 13.32
N GLY A 297 16.80 23.05 12.85
CA GLY A 297 16.38 24.27 12.17
C GLY A 297 15.66 25.26 13.11
N MET A 298 15.09 26.29 12.51
CA MET A 298 14.26 27.27 13.21
C MET A 298 12.95 27.47 12.47
N LEU A 299 11.86 27.63 13.23
CA LEU A 299 10.57 28.01 12.66
C LEU A 299 10.62 29.50 12.26
N VAL A 300 10.42 29.80 10.99
CA VAL A 300 10.21 31.14 10.49
C VAL A 300 8.77 31.54 10.79
N SER A 301 8.57 32.53 11.64
CA SER A 301 7.28 33.03 12.07
C SER A 301 7.32 34.53 12.20
N GLU A 302 6.29 35.22 11.73
CA GLU A 302 6.16 36.66 11.92
C GLU A 302 5.99 37.06 13.40
N ASP A 303 5.49 36.15 14.24
CA ASP A 303 5.40 36.38 15.69
C ASP A 303 6.78 36.53 16.32
N THR A 304 7.80 35.94 15.70
CA THR A 304 9.22 36.15 16.10
C THR A 304 9.87 37.34 15.39
N GLY A 305 9.11 38.07 14.57
CA GLY A 305 9.62 39.21 13.78
C GLY A 305 10.40 38.79 12.51
N ALA A 306 10.45 37.48 12.20
CA ALA A 306 11.16 36.96 11.03
C ALA A 306 10.22 36.89 9.82
N LYS A 307 10.58 37.59 8.74
CA LYS A 307 9.91 37.43 7.44
C LYS A 307 10.64 36.36 6.61
N LEU A 308 9.89 35.66 5.78
CA LEU A 308 10.44 34.60 4.94
C LEU A 308 11.47 35.12 3.93
N GLU A 309 11.23 36.30 3.34
CA GLU A 309 12.12 36.98 2.40
C GLU A 309 13.49 37.38 2.98
N ASP A 310 13.55 37.65 4.30
CA ASP A 310 14.76 38.06 5.02
C ASP A 310 15.38 36.91 5.83
N ALA A 311 14.79 35.70 5.80
CA ALA A 311 15.24 34.59 6.62
C ALA A 311 16.64 34.11 6.21
N PRO A 312 17.61 34.05 7.15
CA PRO A 312 18.93 33.55 6.83
C PRO A 312 18.91 32.06 6.59
N VAL A 313 19.83 31.56 5.78
CA VAL A 313 19.94 30.12 5.45
C VAL A 313 20.18 29.24 6.68
N THR A 314 20.67 29.79 7.74
CA THR A 314 20.89 29.12 9.02
C THR A 314 19.61 28.65 9.71
N VAL A 315 18.43 29.15 9.29
CA VAL A 315 17.15 28.66 9.81
C VAL A 315 16.76 27.28 9.24
N LEU A 316 17.41 26.84 8.14
CA LEU A 316 17.12 25.57 7.51
C LEU A 316 17.51 24.39 8.41
N GLY A 317 16.54 23.56 8.73
CA GLY A 317 16.79 22.25 9.32
C GLY A 317 17.44 21.28 8.32
N LYS A 318 17.94 20.17 8.81
CA LYS A 318 18.58 19.12 8.03
C LYS A 318 18.14 17.75 8.53
N ALA A 319 18.14 16.77 7.64
CA ALA A 319 17.95 15.38 7.97
C ALA A 319 18.83 14.51 7.04
N LYS A 320 19.01 13.24 7.36
CA LYS A 320 19.69 12.29 6.50
C LYS A 320 18.83 11.92 5.31
N SER A 321 17.57 11.52 5.56
CA SER A 321 16.61 11.23 4.51
C SER A 321 15.21 11.71 4.89
N ILE A 322 14.39 11.99 3.85
CA ILE A 322 12.96 12.27 4.00
C ILE A 322 12.22 11.48 2.92
N THR A 323 11.18 10.76 3.36
CA THR A 323 10.25 10.07 2.47
C THR A 323 8.86 10.69 2.61
N ILE A 324 8.24 11.06 1.47
CA ILE A 324 6.91 11.65 1.46
C ILE A 324 6.02 10.80 0.56
N THR A 325 4.97 10.24 1.13
CA THR A 325 3.90 9.55 0.41
C THR A 325 2.75 10.53 0.10
N LYS A 326 1.66 10.03 -0.45
CA LYS A 326 0.44 10.82 -0.66
C LYS A 326 -0.13 11.37 0.66
N ASP A 327 0.03 10.64 1.76
CA ASP A 327 -0.64 10.91 3.02
C ASP A 327 0.32 11.28 4.17
N ASN A 328 1.59 10.87 4.09
CA ASN A 328 2.55 10.99 5.20
C ASN A 328 3.88 11.59 4.76
N THR A 329 4.54 12.24 5.71
CA THR A 329 5.94 12.69 5.62
C THR A 329 6.74 12.11 6.77
N THR A 330 7.82 11.38 6.45
CA THR A 330 8.73 10.74 7.41
C THR A 330 10.10 11.40 7.33
N ILE A 331 10.58 11.94 8.45
CA ILE A 331 11.91 12.51 8.61
C ILE A 331 12.78 11.51 9.36
N VAL A 332 13.91 11.14 8.82
CA VAL A 332 14.84 10.13 9.39
C VAL A 332 16.18 10.80 9.68
N GLU A 333 16.72 10.54 10.88
CA GLU A 333 17.98 11.13 11.36
C GLU A 333 18.02 12.66 11.19
N GLY A 334 17.14 13.36 11.93
CA GLY A 334 17.20 14.83 12.01
C GLY A 334 18.52 15.29 12.65
N ALA A 335 19.06 16.40 12.17
CA ALA A 335 20.34 16.95 12.65
C ALA A 335 20.21 17.79 13.95
N GLY A 336 19.10 17.65 14.68
CA GLY A 336 18.88 18.32 15.96
C GLY A 336 19.81 17.81 17.06
N ASP A 337 20.06 18.67 18.04
CA ASP A 337 20.84 18.30 19.21
C ASP A 337 20.04 17.39 20.16
N ALA A 338 20.60 16.25 20.52
CA ALA A 338 19.96 15.27 21.40
C ALA A 338 19.54 15.83 22.78
N ALA A 339 20.30 16.81 23.32
CA ALA A 339 19.93 17.46 24.58
C ALA A 339 18.69 18.34 24.40
N SER A 340 18.59 19.07 23.30
CA SER A 340 17.42 19.87 22.93
C SER A 340 16.17 19.02 22.72
N ILE A 341 16.29 17.90 22.04
CA ILE A 341 15.19 16.94 21.84
C ILE A 341 14.73 16.38 23.18
N LYS A 342 15.64 15.93 24.06
CA LYS A 342 15.31 15.46 25.41
C LYS A 342 14.65 16.55 26.26
N GLY A 343 15.12 17.78 26.16
CA GLY A 343 14.52 18.94 26.82
C GLY A 343 13.07 19.17 26.37
N ARG A 344 12.81 19.09 25.05
CA ARG A 344 11.45 19.21 24.49
C ARG A 344 10.52 18.09 24.94
N ILE A 345 11.00 16.86 24.96
CA ILE A 345 10.26 15.70 25.48
C ILE A 345 9.89 15.93 26.95
N ALA A 346 10.82 16.40 27.78
CA ALA A 346 10.56 16.70 29.18
C ALA A 346 9.52 17.83 29.35
N GLN A 347 9.55 18.85 28.49
CA GLN A 347 8.59 19.93 28.46
C GLN A 347 7.17 19.43 28.15
N ILE A 348 7.03 18.59 27.10
CA ILE A 348 5.74 18.00 26.71
C ILE A 348 5.19 17.11 27.85
N LYS A 349 6.02 16.29 28.51
CA LYS A 349 5.61 15.50 29.68
C LYS A 349 5.04 16.35 30.80
N LYS A 350 5.68 17.47 31.13
CA LYS A 350 5.16 18.42 32.13
C LYS A 350 3.82 19.03 31.70
N GLN A 351 3.64 19.33 30.42
CA GLN A 351 2.36 19.83 29.90
C GLN A 351 1.24 18.77 30.02
N ILE A 352 1.54 17.48 29.79
CA ILE A 352 0.60 16.37 29.99
C ILE A 352 0.17 16.28 31.46
N GLU A 353 1.09 16.46 32.39
CA GLU A 353 0.79 16.42 33.83
C GLU A 353 -0.03 17.63 34.29
N ALA A 354 0.21 18.81 33.68
CA ALA A 354 -0.42 20.05 34.07
C ALA A 354 -1.81 20.26 33.45
N THR A 355 -2.12 19.60 32.31
CA THR A 355 -3.41 19.81 31.63
C THR A 355 -4.56 19.13 32.34
N THR A 356 -5.69 19.85 32.46
CA THR A 356 -6.96 19.33 33.01
C THR A 356 -7.91 18.83 31.92
N SER A 357 -7.61 19.12 30.64
CA SER A 357 -8.42 18.72 29.48
C SER A 357 -7.98 17.34 29.00
N ASP A 358 -8.88 16.37 28.98
CA ASP A 358 -8.59 15.01 28.47
C ASP A 358 -8.24 15.04 26.99
N TYR A 359 -8.89 15.92 26.21
CA TYR A 359 -8.59 16.10 24.78
C TYR A 359 -7.18 16.67 24.56
N ASP A 360 -6.78 17.69 25.32
CA ASP A 360 -5.43 18.25 25.21
C ASP A 360 -4.37 17.26 25.69
N ARG A 361 -4.69 16.49 26.73
CA ARG A 361 -3.83 15.39 27.21
C ARG A 361 -3.57 14.36 26.12
N GLU A 362 -4.62 13.90 25.44
CA GLU A 362 -4.50 12.97 24.31
C GLU A 362 -3.61 13.55 23.20
N LYS A 363 -3.82 14.80 22.80
CA LYS A 363 -3.03 15.44 21.73
C LYS A 363 -1.57 15.72 22.11
N LEU A 364 -1.30 15.98 23.38
CA LEU A 364 0.07 16.07 23.89
C LEU A 364 0.74 14.70 23.95
N GLN A 365 0.01 13.64 24.28
CA GLN A 365 0.52 12.25 24.23
C GLN A 365 0.86 11.83 22.82
N GLU A 366 0.03 12.14 21.82
CA GLU A 366 0.34 11.91 20.40
C GLU A 366 1.64 12.63 19.97
N ARG A 367 1.81 13.89 20.34
CA ARG A 367 3.05 14.64 20.07
C ARG A 367 4.26 14.01 20.74
N LEU A 368 4.12 13.62 22.00
CA LEU A 368 5.17 12.95 22.76
C LEU A 368 5.60 11.65 22.08
N ALA A 369 4.63 10.82 21.68
CA ALA A 369 4.89 9.55 20.98
C ALA A 369 5.65 9.78 19.67
N LYS A 370 5.23 10.76 18.86
CA LYS A 370 5.90 11.11 17.59
C LYS A 370 7.34 11.60 17.77
N LEU A 371 7.63 12.34 18.81
CA LEU A 371 8.97 12.90 19.06
C LEU A 371 9.89 11.92 19.80
N ALA A 372 9.34 11.14 20.74
CA ALA A 372 10.11 10.26 21.61
C ALA A 372 10.31 8.85 21.04
N GLY A 373 9.43 8.40 20.13
CA GLY A 373 9.45 7.04 19.59
C GLY A 373 10.59 6.78 18.61
N GLY A 374 11.11 7.81 17.97
CA GLY A 374 12.09 7.67 16.90
C GLY A 374 11.55 6.98 15.67
N VAL A 375 12.45 6.54 14.80
CA VAL A 375 12.14 5.77 13.59
C VAL A 375 13.00 4.50 13.59
N ALA A 376 12.37 3.35 13.45
CA ALA A 376 13.07 2.10 13.18
C ALA A 376 13.37 2.02 11.68
N VAL A 377 14.65 1.96 11.32
CA VAL A 377 15.11 1.87 9.93
C VAL A 377 15.57 0.43 9.68
N ILE A 378 14.84 -0.30 8.86
CA ILE A 378 15.23 -1.63 8.39
C ILE A 378 16.01 -1.45 7.10
N LYS A 379 17.31 -1.69 7.15
CA LYS A 379 18.19 -1.66 5.97
C LYS A 379 18.27 -3.07 5.41
N VAL A 380 17.59 -3.30 4.28
CA VAL A 380 17.55 -4.62 3.64
C VAL A 380 18.78 -4.82 2.79
N GLY A 381 19.53 -5.89 3.08
CA GLY A 381 20.71 -6.30 2.33
C GLY A 381 20.51 -7.66 1.67
N ALA A 382 21.14 -7.84 0.49
CA ALA A 382 21.22 -9.10 -0.23
C ALA A 382 22.46 -9.14 -1.13
N ALA A 383 22.76 -10.31 -1.69
CA ALA A 383 23.93 -10.50 -2.56
C ALA A 383 23.75 -9.86 -3.95
N THR A 384 22.53 -9.74 -4.42
CA THR A 384 22.20 -9.15 -5.72
C THR A 384 21.08 -8.12 -5.61
N GLU A 385 21.04 -7.17 -6.55
CA GLU A 385 19.99 -6.13 -6.61
C GLU A 385 18.59 -6.74 -6.75
N VAL A 386 18.44 -7.81 -7.54
CA VAL A 386 17.17 -8.51 -7.74
C VAL A 386 16.67 -9.13 -6.44
N GLU A 387 17.56 -9.81 -5.72
CA GLU A 387 17.26 -10.42 -4.41
C GLU A 387 16.94 -9.35 -3.36
N MET A 388 17.69 -8.26 -3.35
CA MET A 388 17.46 -7.15 -2.43
C MET A 388 16.09 -6.52 -2.63
N LYS A 389 15.68 -6.31 -3.89
CA LYS A 389 14.35 -5.76 -4.20
C LYS A 389 13.24 -6.72 -3.76
N GLU A 390 13.37 -8.01 -4.06
CA GLU A 390 12.40 -9.03 -3.64
C GLU A 390 12.30 -9.11 -2.10
N LYS A 391 13.43 -9.08 -1.40
CA LYS A 391 13.45 -9.11 0.07
C LYS A 391 12.85 -7.83 0.66
N LYS A 392 13.11 -6.67 0.05
CA LYS A 392 12.52 -5.40 0.46
C LYS A 392 11.00 -5.43 0.32
N ASP A 393 10.47 -5.89 -0.81
CA ASP A 393 9.02 -6.02 -1.05
C ASP A 393 8.38 -6.94 0.02
N ARG A 394 9.02 -8.07 0.37
CA ARG A 394 8.54 -8.96 1.45
C ARG A 394 8.55 -8.31 2.84
N VAL A 395 9.57 -7.52 3.16
CA VAL A 395 9.63 -6.80 4.43
C VAL A 395 8.54 -5.74 4.50
N ASP A 396 8.26 -5.07 3.37
CA ASP A 396 7.22 -4.04 3.28
C ASP A 396 5.81 -4.64 3.45
N ASP A 397 5.50 -5.73 2.76
CA ASP A 397 4.25 -6.47 2.92
C ASP A 397 4.06 -6.93 4.38
N ALA A 398 5.10 -7.49 4.98
CA ALA A 398 5.06 -7.96 6.37
C ALA A 398 4.87 -6.82 7.37
N MET A 399 5.46 -5.65 7.12
CA MET A 399 5.25 -4.46 7.94
C MET A 399 3.79 -3.99 7.88
N HIS A 400 3.22 -3.91 6.68
CA HIS A 400 1.83 -3.51 6.49
C HIS A 400 0.85 -4.50 7.11
N ALA A 401 1.06 -5.81 6.92
CA ALA A 401 0.25 -6.85 7.55
C ALA A 401 0.31 -6.78 9.08
N THR A 402 1.49 -6.52 9.63
CA THR A 402 1.68 -6.38 11.08
C THR A 402 0.91 -5.17 11.63
N ARG A 403 0.95 -4.02 10.95
CA ARG A 403 0.14 -2.85 11.32
C ARG A 403 -1.36 -3.15 11.25
N ALA A 404 -1.81 -3.78 10.17
CA ALA A 404 -3.21 -4.18 10.02
C ALA A 404 -3.68 -5.12 11.15
N ALA A 405 -2.79 -6.00 11.62
CA ALA A 405 -3.08 -6.90 12.73
C ALA A 405 -3.11 -6.18 14.10
N VAL A 406 -2.26 -5.17 14.30
CA VAL A 406 -2.33 -4.31 15.50
C VAL A 406 -3.64 -3.54 15.54
N GLU A 407 -4.11 -3.02 14.40
CA GLU A 407 -5.33 -2.23 14.30
C GLU A 407 -6.60 -3.04 14.58
N GLU A 408 -6.77 -4.19 13.94
CA GLU A 408 -8.03 -4.94 13.95
C GLU A 408 -7.92 -6.35 14.56
N GLY A 409 -6.73 -6.76 15.00
CA GLY A 409 -6.50 -8.11 15.52
C GLY A 409 -6.25 -9.15 14.44
N ILE A 410 -6.15 -10.39 14.90
CA ILE A 410 -5.81 -11.57 14.10
C ILE A 410 -6.94 -12.59 14.07
N VAL A 411 -7.01 -13.36 12.99
CA VAL A 411 -7.93 -14.47 12.78
C VAL A 411 -7.17 -15.73 12.34
N PRO A 412 -7.76 -16.93 12.37
CA PRO A 412 -7.14 -18.13 11.79
C PRO A 412 -6.80 -17.89 10.32
N GLY A 413 -5.55 -18.14 9.95
CA GLY A 413 -5.05 -17.94 8.59
C GLY A 413 -5.46 -19.02 7.60
N GLY A 414 -4.79 -19.04 6.45
CA GLY A 414 -4.99 -20.08 5.44
C GLY A 414 -6.39 -20.14 4.83
N GLY A 415 -7.16 -19.05 4.89
CA GLY A 415 -8.54 -18.96 4.41
C GLY A 415 -9.60 -19.54 5.38
N VAL A 416 -9.19 -20.04 6.54
CA VAL A 416 -10.10 -20.66 7.52
C VAL A 416 -11.09 -19.67 8.11
N ALA A 417 -10.68 -18.42 8.38
CA ALA A 417 -11.57 -17.38 8.89
C ALA A 417 -12.79 -17.16 7.99
N LEU A 418 -12.60 -17.13 6.68
CA LEU A 418 -13.70 -17.00 5.70
C LEU A 418 -14.65 -18.18 5.75
N ILE A 419 -14.13 -19.41 5.87
CA ILE A 419 -14.95 -20.63 5.99
C ILE A 419 -15.76 -20.61 7.29
N ARG A 420 -15.17 -20.20 8.42
CA ARG A 420 -15.90 -20.08 9.69
C ARG A 420 -17.00 -19.03 9.62
N ALA A 421 -16.78 -17.95 8.88
CA ALA A 421 -17.76 -16.87 8.71
C ALA A 421 -18.93 -17.24 7.78
N GLU A 422 -18.85 -18.37 7.04
CA GLU A 422 -19.92 -18.87 6.15
C GLU A 422 -21.28 -18.96 6.87
N LYS A 423 -21.28 -19.35 8.14
CA LYS A 423 -22.50 -19.49 8.95
C LYS A 423 -23.30 -18.20 9.10
N ALA A 424 -22.66 -17.05 8.99
CA ALA A 424 -23.35 -15.75 9.06
C ALA A 424 -24.32 -15.55 7.88
N ILE A 425 -24.08 -16.20 6.76
CA ILE A 425 -24.94 -16.14 5.57
C ILE A 425 -26.26 -16.89 5.80
N ASP A 426 -26.28 -17.95 6.63
CA ASP A 426 -27.48 -18.75 6.92
C ASP A 426 -28.57 -17.96 7.65
N ALA A 427 -28.18 -16.94 8.41
CA ALA A 427 -29.10 -16.09 9.16
C ALA A 427 -29.79 -15.02 8.30
N LEU A 428 -29.35 -14.82 7.06
CA LEU A 428 -29.89 -13.78 6.19
C LEU A 428 -31.24 -14.17 5.59
N LYS A 429 -32.11 -13.17 5.50
CA LYS A 429 -33.41 -13.28 4.80
C LYS A 429 -33.35 -12.49 3.51
N PHE A 430 -33.89 -13.06 2.46
CA PHE A 430 -33.86 -12.48 1.11
C PHE A 430 -35.27 -12.28 0.57
N ASP A 431 -35.47 -11.22 -0.20
CA ASP A 431 -36.78 -10.87 -0.76
C ASP A 431 -37.16 -11.76 -1.95
N ASN A 432 -36.17 -12.27 -2.66
CA ASN A 432 -36.38 -13.11 -3.87
C ASN A 432 -35.28 -14.15 -4.07
N ALA A 433 -35.47 -15.03 -5.06
CA ALA A 433 -34.55 -16.13 -5.38
C ALA A 433 -33.20 -15.64 -5.89
N ASP A 434 -33.13 -14.53 -6.62
CA ASP A 434 -31.91 -14.01 -7.20
C ASP A 434 -30.99 -13.41 -6.13
N GLN A 435 -31.56 -12.74 -5.10
CA GLN A 435 -30.79 -12.32 -3.93
C GLN A 435 -30.23 -13.51 -3.16
N LYS A 436 -31.03 -14.56 -2.98
CA LYS A 436 -30.54 -15.82 -2.37
C LYS A 436 -29.41 -16.45 -3.18
N THR A 437 -29.51 -16.41 -4.50
CA THR A 437 -28.45 -16.85 -5.43
C THR A 437 -27.18 -16.01 -5.25
N GLY A 438 -27.32 -14.68 -5.11
CA GLY A 438 -26.19 -13.77 -4.83
C GLY A 438 -25.44 -14.18 -3.56
N ALA A 439 -26.16 -14.49 -2.47
CA ALA A 439 -25.55 -14.97 -1.24
C ALA A 439 -24.87 -16.35 -1.40
N ALA A 440 -25.45 -17.25 -2.19
CA ALA A 440 -24.85 -18.55 -2.48
C ALA A 440 -23.56 -18.43 -3.30
N ILE A 441 -23.44 -17.44 -4.19
CA ILE A 441 -22.21 -17.11 -4.93
C ILE A 441 -21.09 -16.74 -3.94
N ILE A 442 -21.36 -15.85 -2.97
CA ILE A 442 -20.37 -15.48 -1.96
C ILE A 442 -19.99 -16.69 -1.11
N ARG A 443 -20.97 -17.50 -0.67
CA ARG A 443 -20.72 -18.74 0.08
C ARG A 443 -19.74 -19.66 -0.63
N ARG A 444 -19.91 -19.84 -1.94
CA ARG A 444 -19.01 -20.68 -2.73
C ARG A 444 -17.64 -20.05 -2.92
N ALA A 445 -17.60 -18.73 -3.14
CA ALA A 445 -16.36 -18.02 -3.43
C ALA A 445 -15.40 -17.92 -2.23
N ILE A 446 -15.93 -17.82 -1.01
CA ILE A 446 -15.09 -17.69 0.21
C ILE A 446 -14.29 -18.97 0.55
N GLU A 447 -14.60 -20.10 -0.09
CA GLU A 447 -13.78 -21.31 0.00
C GLU A 447 -12.51 -21.25 -0.87
N GLU A 448 -12.50 -20.41 -1.89
CA GLU A 448 -11.50 -20.44 -2.96
C GLU A 448 -10.07 -20.10 -2.48
N PRO A 449 -9.84 -19.20 -1.52
CA PRO A 449 -8.50 -18.99 -0.98
C PRO A 449 -7.88 -20.26 -0.37
N LEU A 450 -8.61 -21.00 0.46
CA LEU A 450 -8.13 -22.28 1.00
C LEU A 450 -7.93 -23.31 -0.13
N ARG A 451 -8.87 -23.43 -1.07
CA ARG A 451 -8.74 -24.33 -2.23
C ARG A 451 -7.46 -24.04 -3.00
N GLN A 452 -7.17 -22.79 -3.29
CA GLN A 452 -5.99 -22.39 -4.04
C GLN A 452 -4.69 -22.69 -3.28
N ILE A 453 -4.63 -22.42 -1.97
CA ILE A 453 -3.49 -22.77 -1.12
C ILE A 453 -3.20 -24.28 -1.18
N VAL A 454 -4.25 -25.09 -1.09
CA VAL A 454 -4.18 -26.56 -1.13
C VAL A 454 -3.75 -27.05 -2.51
N GLN A 455 -4.30 -26.48 -3.59
CA GLN A 455 -3.89 -26.79 -4.97
C GLN A 455 -2.42 -26.44 -5.23
N ASN A 456 -1.94 -25.30 -4.74
CA ASN A 456 -0.54 -24.93 -4.83
C ASN A 456 0.38 -25.88 -4.03
N ALA A 457 -0.18 -26.55 -3.02
CA ALA A 457 0.49 -27.63 -2.29
C ALA A 457 0.44 -29.00 -2.99
N GLY A 458 -0.27 -29.10 -4.12
CA GLY A 458 -0.38 -30.34 -4.90
C GLY A 458 -1.47 -31.30 -4.42
N LEU A 459 -2.42 -30.83 -3.62
CA LEU A 459 -3.51 -31.63 -3.07
C LEU A 459 -4.87 -31.20 -3.61
N GLU A 460 -5.90 -32.07 -3.40
CA GLU A 460 -7.28 -31.80 -3.84
C GLU A 460 -7.99 -30.85 -2.85
N GLY A 461 -8.27 -29.64 -3.31
CA GLY A 461 -8.85 -28.58 -2.49
C GLY A 461 -10.22 -28.90 -1.90
N SER A 462 -11.06 -29.66 -2.61
CA SER A 462 -12.41 -30.03 -2.17
C SER A 462 -12.39 -30.90 -0.92
N VAL A 463 -11.47 -31.85 -0.85
CA VAL A 463 -11.32 -32.76 0.29
C VAL A 463 -10.91 -31.99 1.54
N VAL A 464 -9.92 -31.11 1.39
CA VAL A 464 -9.41 -30.32 2.53
C VAL A 464 -10.45 -29.33 3.03
N VAL A 465 -11.14 -28.62 2.13
CA VAL A 465 -12.22 -27.69 2.51
C VAL A 465 -13.32 -28.40 3.31
N ASN A 466 -13.78 -29.57 2.85
CA ASN A 466 -14.81 -30.33 3.58
C ASN A 466 -14.33 -30.71 4.98
N LYS A 467 -13.10 -31.21 5.11
CA LYS A 467 -12.54 -31.57 6.42
C LYS A 467 -12.37 -30.37 7.34
N VAL A 468 -11.98 -29.21 6.79
CA VAL A 468 -11.91 -27.95 7.56
C VAL A 468 -13.30 -27.50 8.01
N LYS A 469 -14.35 -27.63 7.18
CA LYS A 469 -15.73 -27.29 7.56
C LYS A 469 -16.28 -28.12 8.72
N GLU A 470 -15.87 -29.38 8.85
CA GLU A 470 -16.26 -30.26 9.97
C GLU A 470 -15.64 -29.80 11.30
N GLY A 471 -14.52 -29.08 11.27
CA GLY A 471 -13.84 -28.56 12.45
C GLY A 471 -14.46 -27.28 13.00
N LYS A 472 -13.97 -26.86 14.16
CA LYS A 472 -14.42 -25.66 14.88
C LYS A 472 -13.24 -24.69 15.11
N ASP A 473 -13.57 -23.45 15.41
CA ASP A 473 -12.63 -22.41 15.83
C ASP A 473 -11.41 -22.30 14.89
N GLY A 474 -10.20 -22.37 15.42
CA GLY A 474 -8.94 -22.29 14.67
C GLY A 474 -8.54 -23.56 13.91
N PHE A 475 -9.34 -24.66 13.98
CA PHE A 475 -8.98 -25.89 13.25
C PHE A 475 -8.91 -25.68 11.74
N GLY A 476 -7.77 -25.97 11.15
CA GLY A 476 -7.52 -25.78 9.73
C GLY A 476 -6.41 -26.68 9.20
N TYR A 477 -6.09 -26.49 7.92
CA TYR A 477 -5.01 -27.21 7.25
C TYR A 477 -3.78 -26.31 7.14
N ASN A 478 -2.68 -26.73 7.75
CA ASN A 478 -1.37 -26.10 7.62
C ASN A 478 -0.65 -26.64 6.38
N ALA A 479 -0.66 -25.88 5.30
CA ALA A 479 -0.05 -26.30 4.02
C ALA A 479 1.48 -26.35 4.06
N LYS A 480 2.14 -25.75 5.07
CA LYS A 480 3.59 -25.83 5.25
C LYS A 480 4.03 -27.20 5.77
N THR A 481 3.30 -27.71 6.75
CA THR A 481 3.60 -28.96 7.46
C THR A 481 2.78 -30.16 6.98
N ASP A 482 1.78 -29.93 6.12
CA ASP A 482 0.82 -30.93 5.64
C ASP A 482 0.02 -31.59 6.77
N THR A 483 -0.40 -30.79 7.76
CA THR A 483 -1.12 -31.25 8.95
C THR A 483 -2.41 -30.49 9.19
N TYR A 484 -3.36 -31.15 9.90
CA TYR A 484 -4.57 -30.49 10.39
C TYR A 484 -4.39 -30.18 11.87
N GLU A 485 -4.49 -28.91 12.23
CA GLU A 485 -4.23 -28.44 13.57
C GLU A 485 -4.97 -27.12 13.88
N ASP A 486 -4.86 -26.62 15.11
CA ASP A 486 -5.33 -25.29 15.46
C ASP A 486 -4.34 -24.26 14.91
N LEU A 487 -4.74 -23.55 13.86
CA LEU A 487 -3.87 -22.62 13.15
C LEU A 487 -3.46 -21.40 13.98
N ILE A 488 -4.31 -20.97 14.92
CA ILE A 488 -3.92 -19.86 15.83
C ILE A 488 -2.76 -20.30 16.72
N LYS A 489 -2.84 -21.49 17.31
CA LYS A 489 -1.75 -22.03 18.14
C LYS A 489 -0.51 -22.38 17.34
N ALA A 490 -0.67 -22.77 16.07
CA ALA A 490 0.44 -23.05 15.17
C ALA A 490 1.10 -21.78 14.60
N GLY A 491 0.59 -20.59 14.94
CA GLY A 491 1.09 -19.32 14.41
C GLY A 491 0.71 -19.05 12.95
N VAL A 492 -0.22 -19.80 12.38
CA VAL A 492 -0.75 -19.56 11.01
C VAL A 492 -1.96 -18.64 11.13
N ILE A 493 -1.71 -17.35 11.13
CA ILE A 493 -2.66 -16.29 11.44
C ILE A 493 -2.65 -15.19 10.38
N ASP A 494 -3.82 -14.65 10.09
CA ASP A 494 -4.00 -13.52 9.16
C ASP A 494 -4.52 -12.29 9.90
N PRO A 495 -4.17 -11.06 9.49
CA PRO A 495 -4.82 -9.86 10.00
C PRO A 495 -6.30 -9.82 9.60
N ALA A 496 -7.19 -9.53 10.54
CA ALA A 496 -8.63 -9.44 10.27
C ALA A 496 -8.95 -8.37 9.23
N LYS A 497 -8.26 -7.23 9.27
CA LYS A 497 -8.37 -6.14 8.30
C LYS A 497 -8.07 -6.59 6.87
N VAL A 498 -6.99 -7.36 6.68
CA VAL A 498 -6.58 -7.90 5.37
C VAL A 498 -7.67 -8.82 4.81
N THR A 499 -8.13 -9.79 5.60
CA THR A 499 -9.16 -10.76 5.18
C THR A 499 -10.47 -10.08 4.80
N ARG A 500 -10.92 -9.10 5.60
CA ARG A 500 -12.15 -8.33 5.37
C ARG A 500 -12.06 -7.44 4.13
N THR A 501 -10.94 -6.72 3.97
CA THR A 501 -10.68 -5.82 2.86
C THR A 501 -10.61 -6.59 1.54
N ALA A 502 -9.92 -7.73 1.52
CA ALA A 502 -9.83 -8.60 0.35
C ALA A 502 -11.22 -9.02 -0.15
N LEU A 503 -12.10 -9.50 0.72
CA LEU A 503 -13.46 -9.91 0.34
C LEU A 503 -14.30 -8.72 -0.13
N LYS A 504 -14.24 -7.58 0.56
CA LYS A 504 -14.99 -6.37 0.23
C LYS A 504 -14.63 -5.86 -1.17
N ASN A 505 -13.34 -5.72 -1.45
CA ASN A 505 -12.85 -5.20 -2.73
C ASN A 505 -13.13 -6.18 -3.88
N ALA A 506 -12.93 -7.48 -3.64
CA ALA A 506 -13.25 -8.52 -4.61
C ALA A 506 -14.73 -8.50 -5.02
N SER A 507 -15.64 -8.45 -4.05
CA SER A 507 -17.07 -8.41 -4.32
C SER A 507 -17.50 -7.12 -5.02
N SER A 508 -16.93 -5.97 -4.64
CA SER A 508 -17.23 -4.68 -5.26
C SER A 508 -16.94 -4.70 -6.77
N ILE A 509 -15.76 -5.15 -7.16
CA ILE A 509 -15.35 -5.22 -8.57
C ILE A 509 -16.11 -6.31 -9.32
N ALA A 510 -16.29 -7.48 -8.72
CA ALA A 510 -17.09 -8.55 -9.33
C ALA A 510 -18.53 -8.11 -9.61
N SER A 511 -19.14 -7.37 -8.67
CA SER A 511 -20.48 -6.80 -8.83
C SER A 511 -20.59 -5.85 -10.03
N MET A 512 -19.57 -5.02 -10.26
CA MET A 512 -19.50 -4.14 -11.43
C MET A 512 -19.44 -4.95 -12.73
N ILE A 513 -18.63 -6.00 -12.79
CA ILE A 513 -18.53 -6.86 -13.98
C ILE A 513 -19.87 -7.57 -14.24
N LEU A 514 -20.54 -8.09 -13.21
CA LEU A 514 -21.80 -8.81 -13.32
C LEU A 514 -22.95 -7.91 -13.81
N THR A 515 -22.95 -6.64 -13.42
CA THR A 515 -23.98 -5.67 -13.80
C THR A 515 -23.65 -4.91 -15.08
N THR A 516 -22.48 -5.16 -15.70
CA THR A 516 -22.06 -4.54 -16.97
C THR A 516 -22.80 -5.22 -18.13
N ASP A 517 -23.38 -4.41 -18.98
CA ASP A 517 -24.10 -4.85 -20.19
C ASP A 517 -23.43 -4.39 -21.48
N CYS A 518 -22.69 -3.28 -21.45
CA CYS A 518 -21.96 -2.75 -22.59
C CYS A 518 -20.51 -2.42 -22.21
N VAL A 519 -19.58 -2.78 -23.06
CA VAL A 519 -18.15 -2.45 -22.93
C VAL A 519 -17.70 -1.66 -24.14
N ILE A 520 -17.05 -0.52 -23.90
CA ILE A 520 -16.57 0.40 -24.93
C ILE A 520 -15.05 0.49 -24.84
N THR A 521 -14.38 0.18 -25.95
CA THR A 521 -12.92 0.25 -26.06
C THR A 521 -12.47 1.08 -27.26
N GLU A 522 -11.21 1.45 -27.27
CA GLU A 522 -10.61 2.08 -28.46
C GLU A 522 -10.35 1.04 -29.55
N LYS A 523 -10.66 1.39 -30.79
CA LYS A 523 -10.30 0.56 -31.95
C LYS A 523 -8.82 0.75 -32.22
N LYS A 524 -8.02 -0.32 -32.09
CA LYS A 524 -6.60 -0.27 -32.51
C LYS A 524 -6.55 0.01 -34.01
N GLU A 525 -5.90 1.09 -34.40
CA GLU A 525 -5.57 1.32 -35.79
C GLU A 525 -4.52 0.29 -36.22
N PRO A 526 -4.65 -0.32 -37.42
CA PRO A 526 -3.61 -1.16 -37.96
C PRO A 526 -2.30 -0.33 -38.01
N LYS A 527 -1.22 -0.83 -37.42
CA LYS A 527 0.09 -0.21 -37.60
C LYS A 527 0.31 -0.08 -39.11
N ALA A 528 0.44 1.17 -39.61
CA ALA A 528 0.82 1.39 -40.99
C ALA A 528 2.12 0.58 -41.27
N PRO A 529 2.19 -0.17 -42.39
CA PRO A 529 3.40 -0.88 -42.71
C PRO A 529 4.57 0.11 -42.71
N ALA A 530 5.65 -0.26 -42.02
CA ALA A 530 6.85 0.57 -41.98
C ALA A 530 7.24 0.91 -43.40
N ALA A 531 7.35 2.19 -43.71
CA ALA A 531 7.84 2.63 -45.03
C ALA A 531 9.17 1.92 -45.30
N PRO A 532 9.36 1.33 -46.49
CA PRO A 532 10.62 0.66 -46.83
C PRO A 532 11.75 1.66 -46.59
N ALA A 533 12.76 1.22 -45.84
CA ALA A 533 13.96 2.01 -45.63
C ALA A 533 14.50 2.46 -46.99
N MET A 534 14.59 3.76 -47.20
CA MET A 534 15.26 4.29 -48.42
C MET A 534 16.70 3.81 -48.37
N ASP A 535 17.08 3.05 -49.38
CA ASP A 535 18.45 2.59 -49.62
C ASP A 535 19.35 3.83 -49.84
N PRO A 536 20.35 4.06 -48.98
CA PRO A 536 21.22 5.23 -49.13
C PRO A 536 22.10 5.20 -50.37
N SER A 537 22.06 4.11 -51.16
CA SER A 537 22.95 3.92 -52.34
C SER A 537 22.46 4.57 -53.64
N MET A 538 21.25 5.18 -53.70
CA MET A 538 20.73 5.81 -54.92
C MET A 538 20.90 7.34 -54.96
N GLY A 539 21.90 7.89 -54.31
CA GLY A 539 22.12 9.35 -54.24
C GLY A 539 23.49 9.83 -54.63
N MET A 540 24.21 9.17 -55.58
CA MET A 540 25.43 9.76 -56.16
C MET A 540 25.67 9.26 -57.59
N GLY A 541 25.04 9.93 -58.53
CA GLY A 541 25.26 9.70 -59.98
C GLY A 541 24.74 10.84 -60.81
N GLY A 542 25.65 11.78 -61.15
CA GLY A 542 25.44 12.62 -62.27
C GLY A 542 25.30 14.13 -62.08
N MET A 543 26.39 14.83 -62.05
CA MET A 543 26.59 16.04 -62.90
C MET A 543 28.07 16.31 -63.01
N MET A 544 28.59 15.99 -64.21
CA MET A 544 29.68 16.75 -64.79
C MET A 544 29.16 18.02 -65.45
#